data_b1dc4a13c8af15f7d3ec9a4fe176266a
#
_entry.id   b1dc4a13c8af15f7d3ec9a4fe176266a
#
_cell.length_a   1.000
_cell.length_b   1.000
_cell.length_c   1.000
_cell.angle_alpha   90.00
_cell.angle_beta   90.00
_cell.angle_gamma   90.00
#
_symmetry.space_group_name_H-M   'P 1'
#
loop_
_entity.id
_entity.type
_entity.pdbx_description
1 polymer ?
#
loop_
_entity_poly.entity_id
_entity_poly.type
_entity_poly.pdbx_seq_one_letter_code
_entity_poly.pdbx_strand_id
1 'polypeptide(L)'
;MTGALDFMFAGWLKQEGLDISKIAYKNPVDAANDLAQGRVQVYESALAIVRPQLQSGKIKLLAVTNTVRATSEPNLPTVAEAGYPALTLDGLVGLFGPTGMPLELRKRITADVAAVADETIKDRLATTGQLLNVGGPDEFAKSIDEQRAKVAEFAKALGIEPLPQN
;
A
#
# COMPACT_ATOMS: atom_id res chain seq x y z
N MET A 1 -12.91 -3.58 7.30
CA MET A 1 -12.59 -2.14 7.20
C MET A 1 -12.16 -1.90 5.76
N THR A 2 -12.71 -0.93 5.08
CA THR A 2 -12.39 -0.64 3.68
C THR A 2 -11.19 0.31 3.66
N GLY A 3 -10.06 -0.12 3.11
CA GLY A 3 -8.84 0.67 3.02
C GLY A 3 -8.73 1.44 1.70
N ALA A 4 -7.72 2.30 1.57
CA ALA A 4 -7.45 3.06 0.34
C ALA A 4 -7.34 2.15 -0.91
N LEU A 5 -6.67 1.02 -0.77
CA LEU A 5 -6.51 0.02 -1.83
C LEU A 5 -7.85 -0.60 -2.26
N ASP A 6 -8.74 -0.89 -1.30
CA ASP A 6 -10.09 -1.39 -1.61
C ASP A 6 -10.88 -0.43 -2.51
N PHE A 7 -10.82 0.89 -2.23
CA PHE A 7 -11.49 1.90 -3.05
C PHE A 7 -10.87 1.99 -4.44
N MET A 8 -9.55 1.97 -4.51
CA MET A 8 -8.80 2.02 -5.75
C MET A 8 -9.16 0.85 -6.67
N PHE A 9 -9.08 -0.39 -6.15
CA PHE A 9 -9.44 -1.57 -6.93
C PHE A 9 -10.91 -1.59 -7.34
N ALA A 10 -11.83 -1.29 -6.43
CA ALA A 10 -13.25 -1.24 -6.75
C ALA A 10 -13.57 -0.18 -7.80
N GLY A 11 -12.94 1.01 -7.71
CA GLY A 11 -13.09 2.07 -8.69
C GLY A 11 -12.56 1.67 -10.06
N TRP A 12 -11.39 1.07 -10.10
CA TRP A 12 -10.77 0.55 -11.32
C TRP A 12 -11.64 -0.54 -11.97
N LEU A 13 -12.08 -1.55 -11.22
CA LEU A 13 -12.95 -2.61 -11.73
C LEU A 13 -14.21 -2.04 -12.38
N LYS A 14 -14.82 -1.02 -11.76
CA LYS A 14 -15.98 -0.32 -12.32
C LYS A 14 -15.66 0.41 -13.62
N GLN A 15 -14.51 1.09 -13.71
CA GLN A 15 -14.07 1.79 -14.91
C GLN A 15 -13.79 0.84 -16.07
N GLU A 16 -13.21 -0.32 -15.78
CA GLU A 16 -12.92 -1.37 -16.78
C GLU A 16 -14.14 -2.24 -17.11
N GLY A 17 -15.28 -2.04 -16.44
CA GLY A 17 -16.49 -2.85 -16.63
C GLY A 17 -16.30 -4.31 -16.19
N LEU A 18 -15.41 -4.58 -15.24
CA LEU A 18 -15.12 -5.92 -14.74
C LEU A 18 -16.01 -6.26 -13.54
N ASP A 19 -16.68 -7.40 -13.61
CA ASP A 19 -17.49 -7.96 -12.51
C ASP A 19 -16.65 -9.00 -11.73
N ILE A 20 -15.96 -8.54 -10.70
CA ILE A 20 -15.16 -9.40 -9.82
C ILE A 20 -15.74 -9.30 -8.39
N SER A 21 -16.16 -10.45 -7.87
CA SER A 21 -16.72 -10.54 -6.52
C SER A 21 -15.66 -10.32 -5.45
N LYS A 22 -15.90 -9.35 -4.57
CA LYS A 22 -15.02 -9.07 -3.43
C LYS A 22 -15.35 -9.99 -2.26
N ILE A 23 -14.34 -10.70 -1.75
CA ILE A 23 -14.42 -11.54 -0.56
C ILE A 23 -13.67 -10.85 0.59
N ALA A 24 -14.37 -10.56 1.69
CA ALA A 24 -13.78 -9.91 2.86
C ALA A 24 -13.22 -10.95 3.83
N TYR A 25 -11.96 -10.80 4.20
CA TYR A 25 -11.28 -11.60 5.22
C TYR A 25 -11.01 -10.78 6.48
N LYS A 26 -11.19 -11.39 7.64
CA LYS A 26 -10.81 -10.79 8.93
C LYS A 26 -9.30 -10.87 9.16
N ASN A 27 -8.67 -11.94 8.68
CA ASN A 27 -7.25 -12.19 8.81
C ASN A 27 -6.60 -12.26 7.40
N PRO A 28 -5.62 -11.40 7.09
CA PRO A 28 -4.94 -11.40 5.80
C PRO A 28 -4.24 -12.72 5.44
N VAL A 29 -3.79 -13.48 6.44
CA VAL A 29 -3.13 -14.79 6.22
C VAL A 29 -4.12 -15.82 5.68
N ASP A 30 -5.39 -15.76 6.10
CA ASP A 30 -6.43 -16.69 5.59
C ASP A 30 -6.70 -16.42 4.10
N ALA A 31 -6.73 -15.14 3.69
CA ALA A 31 -6.83 -14.78 2.27
C ALA A 31 -5.65 -15.32 1.44
N ALA A 32 -4.42 -15.20 1.95
CA ALA A 32 -3.23 -15.74 1.30
C ALA A 32 -3.27 -17.27 1.18
N ASN A 33 -3.80 -17.97 2.17
CA ASN A 33 -3.96 -19.43 2.14
C ASN A 33 -5.05 -19.84 1.13
N ASP A 34 -6.15 -19.11 1.06
CA ASP A 34 -7.23 -19.40 0.11
C ASP A 34 -6.80 -19.10 -1.33
N LEU A 35 -5.99 -18.05 -1.55
CA LEU A 35 -5.33 -17.81 -2.83
C LEU A 35 -4.44 -18.99 -3.24
N ALA A 36 -3.60 -19.48 -2.33
CA ALA A 36 -2.69 -20.61 -2.58
C ALA A 36 -3.44 -21.94 -2.84
N GLN A 37 -4.71 -22.04 -2.46
CA GLN A 37 -5.59 -23.18 -2.68
C GLN A 37 -6.53 -22.97 -3.87
N GLY A 38 -6.46 -21.83 -4.57
CA GLY A 38 -7.32 -21.50 -5.70
C GLY A 38 -8.78 -21.16 -5.35
N ARG A 39 -9.09 -20.94 -4.07
CA ARG A 39 -10.43 -20.52 -3.63
C ARG A 39 -10.73 -19.07 -3.99
N VAL A 40 -9.71 -18.22 -4.02
CA VAL A 40 -9.74 -16.88 -4.61
C VAL A 40 -8.72 -16.81 -5.74
N GLN A 41 -8.98 -15.99 -6.75
CA GLN A 41 -8.18 -15.93 -7.97
C GLN A 41 -7.15 -14.82 -7.95
N VAL A 42 -7.40 -13.76 -7.19
CA VAL A 42 -6.49 -12.60 -7.04
C VAL A 42 -6.57 -12.07 -5.62
N TYR A 43 -5.44 -11.59 -5.13
CA TYR A 43 -5.34 -10.98 -3.81
C TYR A 43 -4.35 -9.81 -3.87
N GLU A 44 -4.78 -8.66 -3.37
CA GLU A 44 -3.92 -7.51 -3.18
C GLU A 44 -3.50 -7.45 -1.71
N SER A 45 -2.19 -7.37 -1.46
CA SER A 45 -1.62 -7.50 -0.11
C SER A 45 -0.21 -6.97 -0.03
N ALA A 46 0.26 -6.74 1.20
CA ALA A 46 1.68 -6.54 1.45
C ALA A 46 2.47 -7.82 1.14
N LEU A 47 3.62 -7.68 0.47
CA LEU A 47 4.48 -8.80 0.04
C LEU A 47 4.84 -9.74 1.21
N ALA A 48 5.07 -9.20 2.41
CA ALA A 48 5.39 -9.99 3.59
C ALA A 48 4.33 -11.05 3.94
N ILE A 49 3.04 -10.75 3.69
CA ILE A 49 1.93 -11.66 4.01
C ILE A 49 1.89 -12.86 3.06
N VAL A 50 2.19 -12.65 1.78
CA VAL A 50 2.10 -13.68 0.75
C VAL A 50 3.42 -14.39 0.48
N ARG A 51 4.53 -13.93 1.08
CA ARG A 51 5.87 -14.48 0.86
C ARG A 51 5.99 -15.99 1.07
N PRO A 52 5.41 -16.62 2.12
CA PRO A 52 5.48 -18.08 2.29
C PRO A 52 4.86 -18.86 1.12
N GLN A 53 3.71 -18.38 0.61
CA GLN A 53 3.01 -19.01 -0.51
C GLN A 53 3.76 -18.79 -1.83
N LEU A 54 4.40 -17.62 -2.00
CA LEU A 54 5.27 -17.31 -3.13
C LEU A 54 6.50 -18.25 -3.16
N GLN A 55 7.19 -18.40 -2.03
CA GLN A 55 8.35 -19.28 -1.89
C GLN A 55 8.01 -20.75 -2.14
N SER A 56 6.80 -21.18 -1.82
CA SER A 56 6.31 -22.53 -2.11
C SER A 56 5.85 -22.73 -3.57
N GLY A 57 5.92 -21.68 -4.42
CA GLY A 57 5.49 -21.71 -5.82
C GLY A 57 3.97 -21.82 -6.03
N LYS A 58 3.17 -21.66 -4.96
CA LYS A 58 1.70 -21.80 -5.04
C LYS A 58 1.00 -20.55 -5.57
N ILE A 59 1.66 -19.41 -5.54
CA ILE A 59 1.14 -18.14 -6.05
C ILE A 59 2.17 -17.47 -6.95
N LYS A 60 1.72 -16.52 -7.74
CA LYS A 60 2.53 -15.71 -8.64
C LYS A 60 2.27 -14.23 -8.36
N LEU A 61 3.32 -13.43 -8.30
CA LEU A 61 3.20 -11.98 -8.28
C LEU A 61 2.92 -11.47 -9.70
N LEU A 62 2.04 -10.49 -9.81
CA LEU A 62 1.65 -9.89 -11.10
C LEU A 62 2.27 -8.51 -11.30
N ALA A 63 2.14 -7.63 -10.32
CA ALA A 63 2.69 -6.27 -10.32
C ALA A 63 2.74 -5.72 -8.88
N VAL A 64 3.47 -4.63 -8.69
CA VAL A 64 3.42 -3.82 -7.46
C VAL A 64 2.67 -2.52 -7.71
N THR A 65 1.94 -2.04 -6.71
CA THR A 65 1.18 -0.78 -6.79
C THR A 65 2.05 0.47 -6.58
N ASN A 66 3.27 0.29 -6.10
CA ASN A 66 4.21 1.39 -5.87
C ASN A 66 4.62 2.10 -7.16
N THR A 67 5.05 3.35 -7.04
CA THR A 67 5.60 4.17 -8.14
C THR A 67 6.91 3.61 -8.70
N VAL A 68 7.63 2.83 -7.90
CA VAL A 68 8.88 2.16 -8.28
C VAL A 68 8.82 0.67 -7.99
N ARG A 69 9.62 -0.11 -8.72
CA ARG A 69 9.71 -1.56 -8.49
C ARG A 69 10.29 -1.87 -7.12
N ALA A 70 9.83 -2.97 -6.51
CA ALA A 70 10.40 -3.46 -5.27
C ALA A 70 11.84 -3.96 -5.50
N THR A 71 12.79 -3.53 -4.67
CA THR A 71 14.21 -3.95 -4.80
C THR A 71 14.38 -5.46 -4.58
N SER A 72 13.52 -6.08 -3.77
CA SER A 72 13.51 -7.54 -3.58
C SER A 72 12.95 -8.33 -4.76
N GLU A 73 12.25 -7.67 -5.68
CA GLU A 73 11.60 -8.29 -6.85
C GLU A 73 11.83 -7.43 -8.10
N PRO A 74 13.08 -7.24 -8.55
CA PRO A 74 13.42 -6.25 -9.58
C PRO A 74 12.81 -6.55 -10.95
N ASN A 75 12.42 -7.79 -11.20
CA ASN A 75 11.77 -8.21 -12.46
C ASN A 75 10.24 -8.04 -12.41
N LEU A 76 9.66 -7.75 -11.24
CA LEU A 76 8.23 -7.52 -11.11
C LEU A 76 7.89 -6.10 -11.56
N PRO A 77 7.01 -5.91 -12.56
CA PRO A 77 6.65 -4.58 -13.02
C PRO A 77 5.81 -3.84 -11.96
N THR A 78 5.81 -2.52 -12.05
CA THR A 78 4.77 -1.71 -11.40
C THR A 78 3.47 -1.83 -12.17
N VAL A 79 2.34 -1.51 -11.54
CA VAL A 79 1.04 -1.45 -12.22
C VAL A 79 1.03 -0.42 -13.35
N ALA A 80 1.78 0.68 -13.22
CA ALA A 80 1.92 1.68 -14.27
C ALA A 80 2.67 1.12 -15.50
N GLU A 81 3.77 0.39 -15.30
CA GLU A 81 4.50 -0.30 -16.37
C GLU A 81 3.65 -1.39 -17.03
N ALA A 82 2.75 -2.02 -16.28
CA ALA A 82 1.79 -3.00 -16.80
C ALA A 82 0.59 -2.38 -17.55
N GLY A 83 0.53 -1.05 -17.66
CA GLY A 83 -0.54 -0.34 -18.38
C GLY A 83 -1.70 0.14 -17.51
N TYR A 84 -1.61 0.03 -16.19
CA TYR A 84 -2.67 0.39 -15.24
C TYR A 84 -2.23 1.49 -14.24
N PRO A 85 -1.85 2.69 -14.71
CA PRO A 85 -1.33 3.75 -13.84
C PRO A 85 -2.33 4.22 -12.78
N ALA A 86 -3.64 4.04 -13.01
CA ALA A 86 -4.68 4.34 -12.04
C ALA A 86 -4.55 3.52 -10.74
N LEU A 87 -3.94 2.33 -10.79
CA LEU A 87 -3.70 1.46 -9.64
C LEU A 87 -2.43 1.83 -8.86
N THR A 88 -1.75 2.92 -9.21
CA THR A 88 -0.54 3.34 -8.49
C THR A 88 -0.90 3.94 -7.13
N LEU A 89 -0.41 3.32 -6.07
CA LEU A 89 -0.56 3.80 -4.70
C LEU A 89 0.64 3.33 -3.86
N ASP A 90 1.43 4.28 -3.37
CA ASP A 90 2.51 3.98 -2.44
C ASP A 90 1.97 3.75 -1.02
N GLY A 91 2.43 2.70 -0.37
CA GLY A 91 2.13 2.49 1.05
C GLY A 91 2.86 3.51 1.92
N LEU A 92 2.14 4.16 2.83
CA LEU A 92 2.72 5.11 3.79
C LEU A 92 2.80 4.47 5.17
N VAL A 93 3.99 4.50 5.75
CA VAL A 93 4.23 4.12 7.15
C VAL A 93 4.86 5.31 7.86
N GLY A 94 4.34 5.69 9.03
CA GLY A 94 4.85 6.85 9.73
C GLY A 94 4.58 6.83 11.23
N LEU A 95 5.26 7.72 11.95
CA LEU A 95 5.03 7.99 13.35
C LEU A 95 4.02 9.13 13.49
N PHE A 96 3.02 8.92 14.33
CA PHE A 96 1.99 9.91 14.63
C PHE A 96 2.09 10.35 16.08
N GLY A 97 1.88 11.63 16.31
CA GLY A 97 1.85 12.21 17.64
C GLY A 97 0.49 12.86 17.94
N PRO A 98 0.24 13.27 19.20
CA PRO A 98 -0.98 13.96 19.57
C PRO A 98 -1.10 15.31 18.86
N THR A 99 -2.35 15.76 18.69
CA THR A 99 -2.65 17.10 18.15
C THR A 99 -1.94 18.15 18.98
N GLY A 100 -1.33 19.16 18.32
CA GLY A 100 -0.60 20.24 18.99
C GLY A 100 0.86 19.92 19.31
N MET A 101 1.39 18.75 18.92
CA MET A 101 2.83 18.49 19.07
C MET A 101 3.66 19.56 18.35
N PRO A 102 4.60 20.25 19.04
CA PRO A 102 5.43 21.30 18.44
C PRO A 102 6.21 20.81 17.21
N LEU A 103 6.31 21.65 16.18
CA LEU A 103 7.01 21.31 14.95
C LEU A 103 8.49 20.93 15.20
N GLU A 104 9.15 21.65 16.10
CA GLU A 104 10.55 21.37 16.44
C GLU A 104 10.73 19.97 17.05
N LEU A 105 9.78 19.52 17.89
CA LEU A 105 9.82 18.18 18.42
C LEU A 105 9.61 17.13 17.30
N ARG A 106 8.68 17.38 16.35
CA ARG A 106 8.47 16.50 15.19
C ARG A 106 9.73 16.40 14.34
N LYS A 107 10.39 17.52 14.05
CA LYS A 107 11.66 17.57 13.30
C LYS A 107 12.78 16.82 14.01
N ARG A 108 12.88 16.98 15.35
CA ARG A 108 13.86 16.26 16.15
C ARG A 108 13.63 14.74 16.09
N ILE A 109 12.40 14.28 16.26
CA ILE A 109 12.07 12.85 16.15
C ILE A 109 12.45 12.33 14.75
N THR A 110 12.15 13.08 13.69
CA THR A 110 12.55 12.71 12.32
C THR A 110 14.08 12.58 12.20
N ALA A 111 14.84 13.53 12.77
CA ALA A 111 16.30 13.48 12.74
C ALA A 111 16.85 12.27 13.51
N ASP A 112 16.27 11.97 14.68
CA ASP A 112 16.65 10.81 15.50
C ASP A 112 16.37 9.48 14.75
N VAL A 113 15.23 9.39 14.06
CA VAL A 113 14.90 8.22 13.19
C VAL A 113 15.85 8.12 12.02
N ALA A 114 16.14 9.24 11.35
CA ALA A 114 17.07 9.27 10.22
C ALA A 114 18.49 8.84 10.62
N ALA A 115 18.92 9.20 11.82
CA ALA A 115 20.25 8.85 12.34
C ALA A 115 20.44 7.33 12.55
N VAL A 116 19.35 6.58 12.77
CA VAL A 116 19.40 5.12 12.96
C VAL A 116 18.92 4.35 11.73
N ALA A 117 18.43 5.03 10.71
CA ALA A 117 17.96 4.46 9.46
C ALA A 117 19.14 4.16 8.50
N ASP A 118 19.97 3.20 8.90
CA ASP A 118 21.15 2.74 8.17
C ASP A 118 20.84 1.68 7.10
N GLU A 119 21.87 1.22 6.39
CA GLU A 119 21.75 0.18 5.37
C GLU A 119 21.20 -1.14 5.94
N THR A 120 21.45 -1.45 7.23
CA THR A 120 20.92 -2.66 7.87
C THR A 120 19.39 -2.60 7.97
N ILE A 121 18.84 -1.46 8.35
CA ILE A 121 17.39 -1.22 8.38
C ILE A 121 16.81 -1.25 6.97
N LYS A 122 17.47 -0.59 6.03
CA LYS A 122 17.07 -0.58 4.60
C LYS A 122 17.00 -1.99 4.03
N ASP A 123 18.03 -2.81 4.25
CA ASP A 123 18.06 -4.19 3.78
C ASP A 123 16.95 -5.04 4.39
N ARG A 124 16.69 -4.89 5.68
CA ARG A 124 15.59 -5.59 6.36
C ARG A 124 14.23 -5.20 5.80
N LEU A 125 13.99 -3.91 5.57
CA LEU A 125 12.76 -3.43 4.96
C LEU A 125 12.61 -3.91 3.51
N ALA A 126 13.68 -3.89 2.73
CA ALA A 126 13.68 -4.40 1.36
C ALA A 126 13.21 -5.85 1.28
N THR A 127 13.59 -6.72 2.23
CA THR A 127 13.12 -8.12 2.27
C THR A 127 11.60 -8.24 2.40
N THR A 128 10.92 -7.24 2.93
CA THR A 128 9.45 -7.18 3.04
C THR A 128 8.77 -6.44 1.90
N GLY A 129 9.55 -5.95 0.93
CA GLY A 129 9.05 -5.13 -0.18
C GLY A 129 8.82 -3.66 0.18
N GLN A 130 9.31 -3.23 1.35
CA GLN A 130 9.23 -1.85 1.80
C GLN A 130 10.47 -1.06 1.37
N LEU A 131 10.26 0.21 1.03
CA LEU A 131 11.35 1.15 0.73
C LEU A 131 11.55 2.07 1.94
N LEU A 132 12.83 2.22 2.33
CA LEU A 132 13.19 3.18 3.36
C LEU A 132 13.20 4.58 2.75
N ASN A 133 12.30 5.43 3.20
CA ASN A 133 12.30 6.87 2.94
C ASN A 133 11.97 7.59 4.23
N VAL A 134 12.96 8.23 4.84
CA VAL A 134 12.77 9.01 6.08
C VAL A 134 12.44 10.44 5.69
N GLY A 135 11.17 10.67 5.33
CA GLY A 135 10.64 12.01 5.04
C GLY A 135 10.39 12.84 6.29
N GLY A 136 10.40 14.17 6.13
CA GLY A 136 10.05 15.12 7.18
C GLY A 136 8.53 15.20 7.44
N PRO A 137 8.13 15.93 8.52
CA PRO A 137 6.71 16.05 8.88
C PRO A 137 5.86 16.67 7.78
N ASP A 138 6.39 17.66 7.05
CA ASP A 138 5.64 18.35 6.00
C ASP A 138 5.51 17.49 4.73
N GLU A 139 6.58 16.76 4.37
CA GLU A 139 6.58 15.80 3.26
C GLU A 139 5.58 14.67 3.52
N PHE A 140 5.59 14.12 4.74
CA PHE A 140 4.67 13.06 5.13
C PHE A 140 3.22 13.53 5.14
N ALA A 141 2.94 14.73 5.64
CA ALA A 141 1.61 15.34 5.59
C ALA A 141 1.11 15.49 4.14
N LYS A 142 1.97 16.02 3.25
CA LYS A 142 1.66 16.15 1.82
C LYS A 142 1.34 14.79 1.18
N SER A 143 2.13 13.77 1.46
CA SER A 143 1.88 12.41 0.94
C SER A 143 0.53 11.84 1.40
N ILE A 144 0.13 12.12 2.66
CA ILE A 144 -1.19 11.74 3.18
C ILE A 144 -2.30 12.47 2.41
N ASP A 145 -2.16 13.77 2.19
CA ASP A 145 -3.17 14.55 1.48
C ASP A 145 -3.32 14.14 0.02
N GLU A 146 -2.21 13.83 -0.66
CA GLU A 146 -2.23 13.29 -2.02
C GLU A 146 -2.94 11.93 -2.10
N GLN A 147 -2.70 11.03 -1.14
CA GLN A 147 -3.43 9.76 -1.07
C GLN A 147 -4.92 9.96 -0.78
N ARG A 148 -5.26 10.88 0.13
CA ARG A 148 -6.67 11.20 0.42
C ARG A 148 -7.39 11.71 -0.82
N ALA A 149 -6.75 12.56 -1.61
CA ALA A 149 -7.32 13.06 -2.86
C ALA A 149 -7.58 11.93 -3.86
N LYS A 150 -6.63 11.03 -4.08
CA LYS A 150 -6.81 9.84 -4.94
C LYS A 150 -7.96 8.95 -4.47
N VAL A 151 -8.02 8.65 -3.18
CA VAL A 151 -9.11 7.82 -2.60
C VAL A 151 -10.47 8.50 -2.79
N ALA A 152 -10.53 9.83 -2.62
CA ALA A 152 -11.77 10.60 -2.82
C ALA A 152 -12.26 10.54 -4.28
N GLU A 153 -11.35 10.57 -5.28
CA GLU A 153 -11.70 10.40 -6.69
C GLU A 153 -12.33 9.03 -6.96
N PHE A 154 -11.75 7.96 -6.44
CA PHE A 154 -12.32 6.61 -6.59
C PHE A 154 -13.64 6.45 -5.83
N ALA A 155 -13.76 7.00 -4.62
CA ALA A 155 -15.02 6.98 -3.87
C ALA A 155 -16.13 7.69 -4.67
N LYS A 156 -15.83 8.85 -5.27
CA LYS A 156 -16.77 9.56 -6.13
C LYS A 156 -17.18 8.74 -7.36
N ALA A 157 -16.23 8.08 -8.02
CA ALA A 157 -16.51 7.20 -9.16
C ALA A 157 -17.42 6.03 -8.79
N LEU A 158 -17.33 5.55 -7.55
CA LEU A 158 -18.18 4.49 -6.99
C LEU A 158 -19.56 4.99 -6.51
N GLY A 159 -19.79 6.32 -6.44
CA GLY A 159 -20.99 6.92 -5.87
C GLY A 159 -21.02 6.87 -4.33
N ILE A 160 -19.84 6.77 -3.69
CA ILE A 160 -19.70 6.77 -2.25
C ILE A 160 -19.43 8.19 -1.77
N GLU A 161 -20.31 8.75 -0.96
CA GLU A 161 -20.09 10.06 -0.35
C GLU A 161 -19.13 9.94 0.85
N PRO A 162 -18.20 10.91 1.03
CA PRO A 162 -17.38 10.96 2.23
C PRO A 162 -18.27 11.12 3.48
N LEU A 163 -17.92 10.41 4.56
CA LEU A 163 -18.55 10.67 5.84
C LEU A 163 -18.29 12.12 6.26
N PRO A 164 -19.28 12.83 6.85
CA PRO A 164 -19.07 14.16 7.37
C PRO A 164 -17.91 14.13 8.39
N GLN A 165 -16.99 15.08 8.23
CA GLN A 165 -15.90 15.24 9.18
C GLN A 165 -16.48 15.88 10.46
N ASN A 166 -16.48 15.14 11.56
CA ASN A 166 -16.78 15.65 12.89
C ASN A 166 -15.56 16.35 13.49
#